data_70a5ca2e8d01d41d002e5abc472a876b
#
_entry.id   70a5ca2e8d01d41d002e5abc472a876b
#
_cell.length_a   1.000
_cell.length_b   1.000
_cell.length_c   1.000
_cell.angle_alpha   90.00
_cell.angle_beta   90.00
_cell.angle_gamma   90.00
#
_symmetry.space_group_name_H-M   'P 1'
#
loop_
_entity.id
_entity.type
_entity.pdbx_description
1 polymer ?
#
loop_
_entity_poly.entity_id
_entity_poly.type
_entity_poly.pdbx_seq_one_letter_code
_entity_poly.pdbx_strand_id
1 'polypeptide(L)'
;MAVPINCRKGAKASMEQQTALIKAVCISEKKGEQKHPVEEIHLRPHLGIVGDAHAGDWHRQVSLLSQESVDRLQEKISIRLFPGAFAENILCEGISLYTLPVGTRLKIGSALCEVTQIGKECHADCAIRRQAGDCVMPREGIFAVVLEEGDARPGDLVSVIS
;
A
#
# COMPACT_ATOMS: atom_id res chain seq x y z
N MET A 1 24.48 -34.82 1.67
CA MET A 1 23.99 -34.89 0.29
C MET A 1 22.68 -34.13 0.07
N ALA A 2 21.84 -34.10 1.05
CA ALA A 2 20.58 -33.36 0.94
C ALA A 2 20.72 -31.85 1.19
N VAL A 3 21.85 -31.40 1.69
CA VAL A 3 22.04 -30.02 2.13
C VAL A 3 21.81 -28.97 1.04
N PRO A 4 22.34 -29.13 -0.18
CA PRO A 4 22.09 -28.10 -1.22
C PRO A 4 20.63 -27.98 -1.59
N ILE A 5 19.90 -29.09 -1.56
CA ILE A 5 18.49 -29.10 -1.90
C ILE A 5 17.68 -28.35 -0.85
N ASN A 6 18.04 -28.55 0.41
CA ASN A 6 17.35 -27.88 1.51
C ASN A 6 17.55 -26.35 1.47
N CYS A 7 18.73 -25.89 1.11
CA CYS A 7 19.00 -24.46 0.97
C CYS A 7 18.12 -23.83 -0.11
N ARG A 8 17.93 -24.53 -1.22
CA ARG A 8 17.10 -24.05 -2.30
C ARG A 8 15.63 -23.94 -1.88
N LYS A 9 15.16 -24.93 -1.16
CA LYS A 9 13.79 -24.92 -0.65
C LYS A 9 13.57 -23.80 0.32
N GLY A 10 14.52 -23.53 1.19
CA GLY A 10 14.46 -22.44 2.13
C GLY A 10 14.38 -21.09 1.46
N ALA A 11 15.22 -20.85 0.46
CA ALA A 11 15.20 -19.58 -0.29
C ALA A 11 13.89 -19.37 -1.02
N LYS A 12 13.37 -20.41 -1.64
CA LYS A 12 12.10 -20.37 -2.36
C LYS A 12 10.94 -20.08 -1.41
N ALA A 13 10.89 -20.77 -0.29
CA ALA A 13 9.86 -20.57 0.71
C ALA A 13 9.88 -19.14 1.25
N SER A 14 11.08 -18.56 1.45
CA SER A 14 11.24 -17.19 1.92
C SER A 14 10.62 -16.19 0.95
N MET A 15 10.82 -16.35 -0.36
CA MET A 15 10.23 -15.47 -1.37
C MET A 15 8.71 -15.60 -1.44
N GLU A 16 8.22 -16.83 -1.33
CA GLU A 16 6.79 -17.12 -1.40
C GLU A 16 6.02 -16.60 -0.19
N GLN A 17 6.74 -16.32 0.92
CA GLN A 17 6.11 -15.88 2.17
C GLN A 17 6.02 -14.36 2.34
N GLN A 18 6.37 -13.59 1.32
CA GLN A 18 6.20 -12.14 1.40
C GLN A 18 4.73 -11.77 1.20
N THR A 19 4.02 -11.76 2.29
CA THR A 19 2.60 -11.39 2.33
C THR A 19 2.34 -10.38 3.43
N ALA A 20 1.35 -9.53 3.21
CA ALA A 20 0.86 -8.59 4.21
C ALA A 20 -0.64 -8.77 4.37
N LEU A 21 -1.13 -8.48 5.57
CA LEU A 21 -2.56 -8.51 5.86
C LEU A 21 -3.14 -7.12 5.63
N ILE A 22 -4.20 -7.03 4.85
CA ILE A 22 -4.92 -5.76 4.66
C ILE A 22 -5.66 -5.41 5.94
N LYS A 23 -5.30 -4.27 6.51
CA LYS A 23 -5.93 -3.75 7.73
C LYS A 23 -7.11 -2.85 7.41
N ALA A 24 -7.03 -2.10 6.33
CA ALA A 24 -8.09 -1.19 5.92
C ALA A 24 -7.97 -0.89 4.44
N VAL A 25 -9.12 -0.63 3.81
CA VAL A 25 -9.20 -0.12 2.44
C VAL A 25 -9.97 1.20 2.49
N CYS A 26 -9.45 2.22 1.83
CA CYS A 26 -9.94 3.59 1.99
C CYS A 26 -10.07 4.29 0.65
N ILE A 27 -11.07 5.16 0.55
CA ILE A 27 -11.28 6.00 -0.61
C ILE A 27 -11.62 7.43 -0.18
N SER A 28 -11.51 8.36 -1.11
CA SER A 28 -12.02 9.72 -0.93
C SER A 28 -12.73 10.15 -2.21
N GLU A 29 -13.64 11.10 -2.07
CA GLU A 29 -14.38 11.63 -3.21
C GLU A 29 -13.59 12.69 -3.95
N LYS A 30 -12.71 13.41 -3.24
CA LYS A 30 -11.92 14.51 -3.80
C LYS A 30 -10.44 14.32 -3.51
N LYS A 31 -9.61 14.83 -4.42
CA LYS A 31 -8.16 14.88 -4.23
C LYS A 31 -7.83 15.89 -3.13
N GLY A 32 -6.73 15.65 -2.44
CA GLY A 32 -6.27 16.54 -1.38
C GLY A 32 -6.97 16.34 -0.04
N GLU A 33 -7.85 15.37 0.06
CA GLU A 33 -8.54 15.02 1.30
C GLU A 33 -7.96 13.75 1.90
N GLN A 34 -8.12 13.60 3.20
CA GLN A 34 -7.88 12.31 3.84
C GLN A 34 -8.94 11.32 3.33
N LYS A 35 -8.56 10.07 3.28
CA LYS A 35 -9.49 9.01 2.84
C LYS A 35 -10.18 8.41 4.06
N HIS A 36 -11.29 7.73 3.81
CA HIS A 36 -12.05 7.07 4.86
C HIS A 36 -12.17 5.57 4.56
N PRO A 37 -12.21 4.73 5.61
CA PRO A 37 -12.36 3.29 5.42
C PRO A 37 -13.70 2.93 4.80
N VAL A 38 -13.67 1.92 3.93
CA VAL A 38 -14.86 1.32 3.34
C VAL A 38 -14.76 -0.20 3.54
N GLU A 39 -15.87 -0.91 3.30
CA GLU A 39 -15.91 -2.35 3.49
C GLU A 39 -15.15 -3.12 2.43
N GLU A 40 -15.11 -2.59 1.21
CA GLU A 40 -14.52 -3.28 0.06
C GLU A 40 -14.15 -2.25 -1.01
N ILE A 41 -13.09 -2.54 -1.75
CA ILE A 41 -12.72 -1.76 -2.93
C ILE A 41 -12.73 -2.66 -4.15
N HIS A 42 -13.10 -2.09 -5.29
CA HIS A 42 -13.05 -2.77 -6.58
C HIS A 42 -11.95 -2.12 -7.42
N LEU A 43 -11.02 -2.95 -7.90
CA LEU A 43 -9.85 -2.50 -8.66
C LEU A 43 -10.00 -2.89 -10.12
N ARG A 44 -9.75 -1.93 -11.03
CA ARG A 44 -9.88 -2.14 -12.48
C ARG A 44 -8.69 -1.61 -13.24
N PRO A 45 -8.23 -2.33 -14.28
CA PRO A 45 -7.19 -1.81 -15.17
C PRO A 45 -7.60 -0.48 -15.79
N HIS A 46 -6.62 0.38 -16.03
CA HIS A 46 -6.79 1.72 -16.60
C HIS A 46 -7.60 2.69 -15.74
N LEU A 47 -7.96 2.29 -14.55
CA LEU A 47 -8.76 3.10 -13.64
C LEU A 47 -8.16 3.18 -12.23
N GLY A 48 -7.92 2.04 -11.63
CA GLY A 48 -7.56 1.95 -10.22
C GLY A 48 -8.74 1.53 -9.38
N ILE A 49 -9.07 2.27 -8.34
CA ILE A 49 -10.17 1.93 -7.44
C ILE A 49 -11.44 2.70 -7.84
N VAL A 50 -12.49 1.95 -8.10
CA VAL A 50 -13.80 2.53 -8.47
C VAL A 50 -14.28 3.44 -7.35
N GLY A 51 -14.64 4.67 -7.72
CA GLY A 51 -15.18 5.66 -6.76
C GLY A 51 -14.12 6.45 -6.00
N ASP A 52 -12.84 6.17 -6.20
CA ASP A 52 -11.79 6.92 -5.54
C ASP A 52 -11.36 8.14 -6.36
N ALA A 53 -10.98 9.21 -5.66
CA ALA A 53 -10.58 10.48 -6.28
C ALA A 53 -9.34 10.35 -7.18
N HIS A 54 -8.44 9.41 -6.90
CA HIS A 54 -7.22 9.20 -7.67
C HIS A 54 -7.40 8.19 -8.81
N ALA A 55 -8.62 7.70 -9.02
CA ALA A 55 -8.91 6.81 -10.13
C ALA A 55 -8.65 7.52 -11.46
N GLY A 56 -8.03 6.81 -12.38
CA GLY A 56 -7.69 7.34 -13.70
C GLY A 56 -6.59 6.52 -14.35
N ASP A 57 -6.37 6.77 -15.64
CA ASP A 57 -5.35 6.03 -16.38
C ASP A 57 -3.99 6.72 -16.25
N TRP A 58 -3.36 6.49 -15.12
CA TRP A 58 -2.03 7.03 -14.81
C TRP A 58 -1.28 6.07 -13.88
N HIS A 59 -0.04 6.42 -13.53
CA HIS A 59 0.83 5.50 -12.79
C HIS A 59 0.56 5.44 -11.27
N ARG A 60 -0.21 6.37 -10.71
CA ARG A 60 -0.53 6.38 -9.28
C ARG A 60 -2.01 6.09 -9.04
N GLN A 61 -2.48 4.98 -9.60
CA GLN A 61 -3.89 4.59 -9.46
C GLN A 61 -4.25 4.17 -8.04
N VAL A 62 -3.34 3.43 -7.39
CA VAL A 62 -3.59 2.85 -6.06
C VAL A 62 -2.40 3.19 -5.17
N SER A 63 -2.68 3.64 -3.96
CA SER A 63 -1.63 3.92 -2.98
C SER A 63 -1.69 2.92 -1.82
N LEU A 64 -0.53 2.47 -1.38
CA LEU A 64 -0.40 1.51 -0.28
C LEU A 64 0.57 2.05 0.76
N LEU A 65 0.27 1.78 2.02
CA LEU A 65 1.11 2.18 3.15
C LEU A 65 1.15 1.05 4.18
N SER A 66 2.30 0.87 4.81
CA SER A 66 2.45 -0.14 5.85
C SER A 66 1.97 0.39 7.20
N GLN A 67 1.27 -0.44 7.95
CA GLN A 67 0.87 -0.12 9.32
C GLN A 67 2.09 0.17 10.19
N GLU A 68 3.18 -0.56 9.98
CA GLU A 68 4.44 -0.35 10.71
C GLU A 68 4.98 1.07 10.52
N SER A 69 4.86 1.62 9.31
CA SER A 69 5.25 2.99 9.03
C SER A 69 4.42 3.99 9.81
N VAL A 70 3.12 3.76 9.86
CA VAL A 70 2.18 4.60 10.61
C VAL A 70 2.48 4.52 12.10
N ASP A 71 2.74 3.33 12.62
CA ASP A 71 3.02 3.12 14.04
C ASP A 71 4.27 3.88 14.49
N ARG A 72 5.33 3.86 13.67
CA ARG A 72 6.55 4.60 13.98
C ARG A 72 6.31 6.10 14.05
N LEU A 73 5.48 6.62 13.15
CA LEU A 73 5.15 8.05 13.17
C LEU A 73 4.26 8.39 14.35
N GLN A 74 3.31 7.52 14.69
CA GLN A 74 2.40 7.74 15.82
C GLN A 74 3.15 7.92 17.14
N GLU A 75 4.29 7.28 17.30
CA GLU A 75 5.11 7.43 18.50
C GLU A 75 5.66 8.85 18.66
N LYS A 76 5.76 9.60 17.57
CA LYS A 76 6.36 10.94 17.55
C LYS A 76 5.35 12.07 17.65
N ILE A 77 4.07 11.78 17.52
CA ILE A 77 3.03 12.82 17.46
C ILE A 77 1.87 12.49 18.38
N SER A 78 1.13 13.53 18.79
CA SER A 78 -0.04 13.38 19.64
C SER A 78 -1.34 13.24 18.86
N ILE A 79 -1.34 13.66 17.58
CA ILE A 79 -2.51 13.49 16.72
C ILE A 79 -2.76 12.01 16.52
N ARG A 80 -3.99 11.55 16.74
CA ARG A 80 -4.34 10.16 16.53
C ARG A 80 -4.46 9.87 15.03
N LEU A 81 -3.62 8.94 14.56
CA LEU A 81 -3.63 8.51 13.17
C LEU A 81 -4.67 7.41 12.98
N PHE A 82 -5.38 7.45 11.86
CA PHE A 82 -6.43 6.51 11.54
C PHE A 82 -6.23 6.03 10.09
N PRO A 83 -6.85 4.91 9.69
CA PRO A 83 -6.75 4.45 8.31
C PRO A 83 -7.27 5.53 7.35
N GLY A 84 -6.48 5.84 6.33
CA GLY A 84 -6.80 6.89 5.37
C GLY A 84 -6.23 8.26 5.73
N ALA A 85 -5.62 8.41 6.90
CA ALA A 85 -5.08 9.70 7.36
C ALA A 85 -4.04 10.29 6.41
N PHE A 86 -3.30 9.46 5.68
CA PHE A 86 -2.29 9.89 4.72
C PHE A 86 -2.79 9.84 3.29
N ALA A 87 -4.10 9.73 3.12
CA ALA A 87 -4.75 9.53 1.81
C ALA A 87 -4.31 8.23 1.13
N GLU A 88 -3.90 7.24 1.91
CA GLU A 88 -3.60 5.91 1.37
C GLU A 88 -4.89 5.15 1.09
N ASN A 89 -4.87 4.34 0.03
CA ASN A 89 -5.99 3.46 -0.30
C ASN A 89 -5.95 2.16 0.49
N ILE A 90 -4.76 1.58 0.65
CA ILE A 90 -4.60 0.28 1.29
C ILE A 90 -3.60 0.41 2.42
N LEU A 91 -4.04 0.09 3.61
CA LEU A 91 -3.19 0.00 4.79
C LEU A 91 -2.99 -1.48 5.09
N CYS A 92 -1.75 -1.95 5.05
CA CYS A 92 -1.46 -3.37 5.28
C CYS A 92 -0.30 -3.55 6.23
N GLU A 93 -0.18 -4.74 6.81
CA GLU A 93 0.79 -5.07 7.84
C GLU A 93 1.53 -6.34 7.46
N GLY A 94 2.85 -6.34 7.59
CA GLY A 94 3.67 -7.53 7.37
C GLY A 94 4.74 -7.42 6.31
N ILE A 95 4.71 -6.38 5.47
CA ILE A 95 5.73 -6.15 4.45
C ILE A 95 6.22 -4.71 4.55
N SER A 96 7.53 -4.51 4.44
CA SER A 96 8.10 -3.17 4.25
C SER A 96 7.93 -2.79 2.79
N LEU A 97 6.78 -2.22 2.46
CA LEU A 97 6.39 -1.96 1.07
C LEU A 97 7.40 -1.11 0.30
N TYR A 98 7.99 -0.12 0.96
CA TYR A 98 8.92 0.81 0.31
C TYR A 98 10.26 0.16 -0.07
N THR A 99 10.50 -1.08 0.34
CA THR A 99 11.69 -1.83 -0.08
C THR A 99 11.47 -2.62 -1.36
N LEU A 100 10.23 -2.69 -1.83
CA LEU A 100 9.90 -3.42 -3.06
C LEU A 100 10.28 -2.57 -4.27
N PRO A 101 11.03 -3.12 -5.23
CA PRO A 101 11.39 -2.33 -6.41
C PRO A 101 10.18 -1.99 -7.28
N VAL A 102 10.28 -0.89 -8.01
CA VAL A 102 9.31 -0.57 -9.07
C VAL A 102 9.31 -1.74 -10.06
N GLY A 103 8.12 -2.14 -10.50
CA GLY A 103 7.93 -3.32 -11.36
C GLY A 103 7.53 -4.57 -10.58
N THR A 104 7.61 -4.55 -9.26
CA THR A 104 7.16 -5.66 -8.44
C THR A 104 5.66 -5.88 -8.63
N ARG A 105 5.26 -7.11 -8.85
CA ARG A 105 3.85 -7.45 -8.97
C ARG A 105 3.29 -7.91 -7.64
N LEU A 106 2.12 -7.39 -7.33
CA LEU A 106 1.42 -7.66 -6.08
C LEU A 106 0.04 -8.19 -6.40
N LYS A 107 -0.32 -9.29 -5.76
CA LYS A 107 -1.71 -9.71 -5.75
C LYS A 107 -2.36 -9.03 -4.55
N ILE A 108 -3.35 -8.21 -4.79
CA ILE A 108 -4.07 -7.45 -3.75
C ILE A 108 -5.50 -7.97 -3.73
N GLY A 109 -5.85 -8.75 -2.70
CA GLY A 109 -7.11 -9.48 -2.72
C GLY A 109 -7.14 -10.40 -3.94
N SER A 110 -8.11 -10.21 -4.83
CA SER A 110 -8.18 -10.97 -6.09
C SER A 110 -7.62 -10.20 -7.29
N ALA A 111 -7.16 -8.97 -7.11
CA ALA A 111 -6.61 -8.15 -8.20
C ALA A 111 -5.11 -8.35 -8.34
N LEU A 112 -4.59 -8.10 -9.54
CA LEU A 112 -3.16 -8.08 -9.79
C LEU A 112 -2.72 -6.65 -10.08
N CYS A 113 -1.69 -6.18 -9.39
CA CYS A 113 -1.17 -4.83 -9.51
C CYS A 113 0.34 -4.84 -9.70
N GLU A 114 0.88 -3.72 -10.16
CA GLU A 114 2.32 -3.56 -10.34
C GLU A 114 2.78 -2.23 -9.72
N VAL A 115 3.82 -2.29 -8.92
CA VAL A 115 4.39 -1.10 -8.27
C VAL A 115 4.99 -0.17 -9.33
N THR A 116 4.58 1.08 -9.30
CA THR A 116 5.01 2.08 -10.29
C THR A 116 5.84 3.20 -9.70
N GLN A 117 5.71 3.44 -8.40
CA GLN A 117 6.43 4.54 -7.76
C GLN A 117 6.58 4.28 -6.26
N ILE A 118 7.71 4.66 -5.72
CA ILE A 118 7.98 4.59 -4.28
C ILE A 118 8.11 6.02 -3.77
N GLY A 119 7.27 6.39 -2.80
CA GLY A 119 7.23 7.73 -2.27
C GLY A 119 6.65 8.74 -3.24
N LYS A 120 6.52 9.96 -2.79
CA LYS A 120 6.10 11.08 -3.62
C LYS A 120 6.49 12.39 -2.97
N GLU A 121 6.61 13.45 -3.76
CA GLU A 121 6.77 14.78 -3.20
C GLU A 121 5.44 15.24 -2.58
N CYS A 122 5.52 15.84 -1.42
CA CYS A 122 4.36 16.38 -0.74
C CYS A 122 4.64 17.82 -0.37
N HIS A 123 3.86 18.73 -0.93
CA HIS A 123 3.99 20.15 -0.67
C HIS A 123 2.92 20.66 0.30
N ALA A 124 2.01 19.77 0.73
CA ALA A 124 0.93 20.13 1.62
C ALA A 124 1.45 20.37 3.04
N ASP A 125 1.03 21.47 3.63
CA ASP A 125 1.31 21.76 5.03
C ASP A 125 0.10 21.28 5.86
N CYS A 126 0.21 20.06 6.37
CA CYS A 126 -0.85 19.46 7.18
C CYS A 126 -0.43 19.35 8.65
N ALA A 127 -1.40 19.12 9.52
CA ALA A 127 -1.16 19.02 10.96
C ALA A 127 -0.16 17.93 11.32
N ILE A 128 -0.22 16.79 10.61
CA ILE A 128 0.70 15.69 10.85
C ILE A 128 2.15 16.11 10.55
N ARG A 129 2.36 16.74 9.40
CA ARG A 129 3.68 17.21 9.00
C ARG A 129 4.22 18.28 9.94
N ARG A 130 3.38 19.20 10.35
CA ARG A 130 3.77 20.25 11.30
C ARG A 130 4.22 19.68 12.63
N GLN A 131 3.52 18.66 13.14
CA GLN A 131 3.82 18.07 14.43
C GLN A 131 5.06 17.18 14.39
N ALA A 132 5.18 16.36 13.35
CA ALA A 132 6.27 15.39 13.22
C ALA A 132 7.50 15.96 12.50
N GLY A 133 7.36 17.05 11.79
CA GLY A 133 8.40 17.58 10.91
C GLY A 133 8.52 16.81 9.61
N ASP A 134 7.77 15.74 9.45
CA ASP A 134 7.86 14.84 8.31
C ASP A 134 6.56 14.07 8.13
N CYS A 135 6.48 13.29 7.03
CA CYS A 135 5.35 12.44 6.75
C CYS A 135 5.87 11.12 6.15
N VAL A 136 5.21 10.01 6.47
CA VAL A 136 5.63 8.68 5.99
C VAL A 136 5.34 8.48 4.50
N MET A 137 4.27 9.08 3.99
CA MET A 137 3.85 8.86 2.61
C MET A 137 4.90 9.26 1.57
N PRO A 138 5.59 10.42 1.68
CA PRO A 138 6.64 10.77 0.73
C PRO A 138 7.81 9.81 0.64
N ARG A 139 8.09 9.06 1.70
CA ARG A 139 9.23 8.14 1.74
C ARG A 139 8.85 6.68 1.74
N GLU A 140 7.75 6.32 2.38
CA GLU A 140 7.41 4.92 2.64
C GLU A 140 6.10 4.46 1.99
N GLY A 141 5.33 5.40 1.43
CA GLY A 141 4.16 5.04 0.64
C GLY A 141 4.57 4.55 -0.74
N ILE A 142 3.81 3.63 -1.30
CA ILE A 142 4.04 3.17 -2.67
C ILE A 142 2.79 3.32 -3.49
N PHE A 143 2.97 3.31 -4.81
CA PHE A 143 1.88 3.45 -5.77
C PHE A 143 1.92 2.31 -6.76
N ALA A 144 0.77 1.94 -7.26
CA ALA A 144 0.63 0.82 -8.19
C ALA A 144 -0.44 1.10 -9.23
N VAL A 145 -0.33 0.39 -10.34
CA VAL A 145 -1.40 0.31 -11.35
C VAL A 145 -2.03 -1.06 -11.28
N VAL A 146 -3.31 -1.13 -11.65
CA VAL A 146 -4.04 -2.39 -11.70
C VAL A 146 -3.79 -3.04 -13.06
N LEU A 147 -3.35 -4.30 -13.03
CA LEU A 147 -3.13 -5.10 -14.24
C LEU A 147 -4.32 -6.02 -14.52
N GLU A 148 -4.89 -6.62 -13.48
CA GLU A 148 -6.06 -7.51 -13.58
C GLU A 148 -7.08 -7.12 -12.55
N GLU A 149 -8.33 -7.07 -12.98
CA GLU A 149 -9.47 -6.67 -12.15
C GLU A 149 -9.68 -7.61 -10.97
N GLY A 150 -10.11 -7.05 -9.85
CA GLY A 150 -10.44 -7.82 -8.65
C GLY A 150 -10.94 -6.94 -7.53
N ASP A 151 -11.22 -7.56 -6.41
CA ASP A 151 -11.72 -6.89 -5.20
C ASP A 151 -10.77 -7.11 -4.04
N ALA A 152 -10.79 -6.18 -3.09
CA ALA A 152 -10.02 -6.31 -1.86
C ALA A 152 -10.80 -5.73 -0.69
N ARG A 153 -10.65 -6.36 0.46
CA ARG A 153 -11.29 -5.94 1.71
C ARG A 153 -10.36 -6.20 2.89
N PRO A 154 -10.61 -5.60 4.06
CA PRO A 154 -9.85 -5.92 5.26
C PRO A 154 -9.88 -7.42 5.53
N GLY A 155 -8.73 -7.98 5.87
CA GLY A 155 -8.58 -9.43 6.07
C GLY A 155 -8.01 -10.17 4.87
N ASP A 156 -8.09 -9.59 3.69
CA ASP A 156 -7.44 -10.15 2.50
C ASP A 156 -5.93 -9.91 2.56
N LEU A 157 -5.20 -10.55 1.66
CA LEU A 157 -3.74 -10.47 1.62
C LEU A 157 -3.23 -9.63 0.46
N VAL A 158 -2.09 -8.99 0.70
CA VAL A 158 -1.23 -8.46 -0.36
C VAL A 158 -0.05 -9.43 -0.45
N SER A 159 0.16 -10.02 -1.61
CA SER A 159 1.21 -11.02 -1.82
C SER A 159 2.16 -10.57 -2.93
N VAL A 160 3.46 -10.68 -2.68
CA VAL A 160 4.48 -10.41 -3.70
C VAL A 160 4.53 -11.60 -4.65
N ILE A 161 4.31 -11.33 -5.95
CA ILE A 161 4.29 -12.38 -6.98
C ILE A 161 5.65 -12.49 -7.65
N SER A 162 6.25 -11.35 -8.01
CA SER A 162 7.54 -11.38 -8.68
C SER A 162 8.25 -10.03 -8.63
#